data_7bf3e84a35e5c5fcde748a51aeb1b5a0
#
_entry.id   7bf3e84a35e5c5fcde748a51aeb1b5a0
#
_cell.length_a   1.000
_cell.length_b   1.000
_cell.length_c   1.000
_cell.angle_alpha   90.00
_cell.angle_beta   90.00
_cell.angle_gamma   90.00
#
_symmetry.space_group_name_H-M   'P 1'
#
loop_
_entity.id
_entity.type
_entity.pdbx_description
1 polymer ?
#
loop_
_entity_poly.entity_id
_entity_poly.type
_entity_poly.pdbx_seq_one_letter_code
_entity_poly.pdbx_strand_id
1 'polypeptide(L)'
;MIRVLSVASELELRDFSAHLDTLDIRHRITEEAGSQVLWVYSLSEKDRVVTETSIWGLKERKLRLKSFQWRRWLSFDWVRRFFSLILDLTWRAPFSCLLVFISVAVFLLSGMGQDLRNVTWLFFPEIELQSVFDPSWLLRNPVIFLNLISPIFLHFTLIHITFNMLWLLFLGAQLENSCLPNGSFLHGKALSLFCFLITVLITGLVGNITQYIVGGGPNFGGMSGVIYGLMGYTWLMGKGFPYSGIGFPNSTFGAMLLLLVVMEIFAGSWIASGAHLGGLVTGLSCAGILITIYRIRN
;
A
#
# COMPACT_ATOMS: atom_id res chain seq x y z
N MET A 1 31.42 -17.04 30.40
CA MET A 1 30.52 -17.81 29.53
C MET A 1 31.37 -18.71 28.63
N ILE A 2 30.91 -19.92 28.40
CA ILE A 2 31.63 -20.95 27.65
C ILE A 2 30.84 -21.18 26.36
N ARG A 3 31.52 -21.07 25.22
CA ARG A 3 30.92 -21.34 23.91
C ARG A 3 30.69 -22.84 23.74
N VAL A 4 29.46 -23.22 23.40
CA VAL A 4 29.09 -24.63 23.23
C VAL A 4 28.84 -24.98 21.77
N LEU A 5 28.07 -24.16 21.08
CA LEU A 5 27.58 -24.45 19.73
C LEU A 5 27.58 -23.17 18.89
N SER A 6 27.94 -23.30 17.63
CA SER A 6 27.75 -22.25 16.63
C SER A 6 27.04 -22.87 15.43
N VAL A 7 25.91 -22.30 15.05
CA VAL A 7 25.12 -22.73 13.89
C VAL A 7 24.89 -21.55 12.96
N ALA A 8 24.73 -21.81 11.66
CA ALA A 8 24.38 -20.75 10.72
C ALA A 8 23.04 -20.10 11.11
N SER A 9 22.92 -18.80 10.87
CA SER A 9 21.69 -18.01 11.21
C SER A 9 20.40 -18.55 10.60
N GLU A 10 20.52 -19.40 9.57
CA GLU A 10 19.40 -20.10 8.94
C GLU A 10 18.78 -21.20 9.82
N LEU A 11 19.49 -21.65 10.85
CA LEU A 11 19.06 -22.62 11.83
C LEU A 11 18.59 -21.86 13.08
N GLU A 12 17.29 -21.65 13.24
CA GLU A 12 16.75 -21.03 14.43
C GLU A 12 16.94 -21.93 15.66
N LEU A 13 17.74 -21.46 16.62
CA LEU A 13 17.94 -22.14 17.90
C LEU A 13 16.80 -21.89 18.90
N ARG A 14 15.72 -21.22 18.49
CA ARG A 14 14.63 -20.81 19.39
C ARG A 14 13.97 -21.99 20.11
N ASP A 15 13.61 -23.03 19.34
CA ASP A 15 12.96 -24.21 19.90
C ASP A 15 13.92 -25.00 20.80
N PHE A 16 15.21 -25.03 20.43
CA PHE A 16 16.24 -25.65 21.26
C PHE A 16 16.50 -24.87 22.54
N SER A 17 16.47 -23.55 22.49
CA SER A 17 16.52 -22.67 23.66
C SER A 17 15.36 -22.96 24.60
N ALA A 18 14.12 -23.00 24.08
CA ALA A 18 12.96 -23.34 24.88
C ALA A 18 13.07 -24.73 25.53
N HIS A 19 13.66 -25.71 24.83
CA HIS A 19 13.93 -27.02 25.42
C HIS A 19 14.97 -26.96 26.57
N LEU A 20 16.05 -26.20 26.41
CA LEU A 20 17.05 -26.00 27.44
C LEU A 20 16.47 -25.31 28.68
N ASP A 21 15.51 -24.41 28.51
CA ASP A 21 14.78 -23.78 29.62
C ASP A 21 13.95 -24.80 30.39
N THR A 22 13.33 -25.79 29.73
CA THR A 22 12.59 -26.88 30.40
C THR A 22 13.50 -27.79 31.23
N LEU A 23 14.78 -27.83 30.93
CA LEU A 23 15.81 -28.60 31.60
C LEU A 23 16.54 -27.78 32.70
N ASP A 24 16.10 -26.53 32.92
CA ASP A 24 16.72 -25.58 33.86
C ASP A 24 18.23 -25.36 33.58
N ILE A 25 18.59 -25.30 32.28
CA ILE A 25 19.95 -25.02 31.84
C ILE A 25 20.06 -23.54 31.48
N ARG A 26 20.81 -22.79 32.28
CA ARG A 26 21.04 -21.36 32.00
C ARG A 26 21.97 -21.19 30.80
N HIS A 27 21.46 -20.51 29.80
CA HIS A 27 22.15 -20.30 28.53
C HIS A 27 21.89 -18.90 27.94
N ARG A 28 22.67 -18.53 26.95
CA ARG A 28 22.48 -17.29 26.16
C ARG A 28 22.79 -17.56 24.71
N ILE A 29 21.97 -17.01 23.80
CA ILE A 29 22.22 -17.04 22.36
C ILE A 29 22.64 -15.63 21.92
N THR A 30 23.74 -15.56 21.14
CA THR A 30 24.22 -14.34 20.49
C THR A 30 24.31 -14.56 18.99
N GLU A 31 24.16 -13.49 18.21
CA GLU A 31 24.43 -13.49 16.77
C GLU A 31 25.81 -12.91 16.52
N GLU A 32 26.68 -13.70 15.88
CA GLU A 32 28.05 -13.34 15.57
C GLU A 32 28.37 -13.71 14.11
N ALA A 33 28.73 -12.74 13.30
CA ALA A 33 29.16 -12.93 11.91
C ALA A 33 28.25 -13.87 11.08
N GLY A 34 26.91 -13.70 11.17
CA GLY A 34 25.95 -14.52 10.44
C GLY A 34 25.75 -15.93 11.01
N SER A 35 26.12 -16.15 12.26
CA SER A 35 25.90 -17.41 12.99
C SER A 35 25.27 -17.15 14.34
N GLN A 36 24.40 -18.05 14.78
CA GLN A 36 23.90 -18.07 16.15
C GLN A 36 24.85 -18.89 17.02
N VAL A 37 25.29 -18.30 18.14
CA VAL A 37 26.22 -18.90 19.08
C VAL A 37 25.53 -19.11 20.42
N LEU A 38 25.55 -20.35 20.90
CA LEU A 38 25.01 -20.72 22.21
C LEU A 38 26.14 -20.73 23.25
N TRP A 39 25.88 -20.01 24.35
CA TRP A 39 26.77 -19.87 25.50
C TRP A 39 26.12 -20.43 26.75
N VAL A 40 26.94 -21.03 27.62
CA VAL A 40 26.54 -21.49 28.97
C VAL A 40 27.44 -20.88 30.04
N TYR A 41 27.02 -20.96 31.28
CA TYR A 41 27.71 -20.30 32.40
C TYR A 41 28.67 -21.24 33.16
N SER A 42 28.53 -22.58 32.99
CA SER A 42 29.39 -23.57 33.68
C SER A 42 29.81 -24.72 32.74
N LEU A 43 30.88 -25.45 33.15
CA LEU A 43 31.33 -26.64 32.39
C LEU A 43 30.32 -27.78 32.47
N SER A 44 29.64 -27.94 33.62
CA SER A 44 28.60 -28.95 33.83
C SER A 44 27.39 -28.71 32.89
N GLU A 45 27.00 -27.46 32.69
CA GLU A 45 25.95 -27.10 31.74
C GLU A 45 26.40 -27.36 30.31
N LYS A 46 27.69 -27.13 29.99
CA LYS A 46 28.24 -27.42 28.66
C LYS A 46 28.06 -28.88 28.29
N ASP A 47 28.42 -29.81 29.16
CA ASP A 47 28.36 -31.26 28.91
C ASP A 47 26.90 -31.71 28.72
N ARG A 48 25.96 -31.15 29.52
CA ARG A 48 24.53 -31.40 29.37
C ARG A 48 24.02 -30.90 28.01
N VAL A 49 24.38 -29.68 27.61
CA VAL A 49 23.97 -29.11 26.33
C VAL A 49 24.56 -29.89 25.16
N VAL A 50 25.82 -30.36 25.21
CA VAL A 50 26.40 -31.21 24.19
C VAL A 50 25.64 -32.52 24.00
N THR A 51 25.18 -33.11 25.11
CA THR A 51 24.30 -34.31 25.06
C THR A 51 22.98 -33.99 24.38
N GLU A 52 22.31 -32.92 24.81
CA GLU A 52 21.05 -32.50 24.20
C GLU A 52 21.19 -32.13 22.72
N THR A 53 22.28 -31.50 22.30
CA THR A 53 22.54 -31.24 20.86
C THR A 53 22.61 -32.51 20.02
N SER A 54 23.07 -33.59 20.59
CA SER A 54 23.14 -34.91 19.93
C SER A 54 21.74 -35.54 19.84
N ILE A 55 20.95 -35.47 20.91
CA ILE A 55 19.55 -35.94 20.97
C ILE A 55 18.69 -35.17 19.97
N TRP A 56 18.85 -33.85 19.91
CA TRP A 56 18.11 -32.98 18.98
C TRP A 56 18.58 -33.08 17.53
N GLY A 57 19.62 -33.87 17.24
CA GLY A 57 20.14 -34.07 15.89
C GLY A 57 20.65 -32.77 15.25
N LEU A 58 21.06 -31.76 16.05
CA LEU A 58 21.54 -30.48 15.53
C LEU A 58 22.81 -30.64 14.69
N LYS A 59 23.63 -31.68 14.92
CA LYS A 59 24.76 -32.02 14.06
C LYS A 59 24.33 -32.61 12.72
N GLU A 60 23.23 -33.34 12.68
CA GLU A 60 22.71 -34.00 11.47
C GLU A 60 21.78 -33.04 10.66
N ARG A 61 21.15 -32.09 11.31
CA ARG A 61 20.35 -31.04 10.63
C ARG A 61 21.21 -30.13 9.74
N LYS A 62 22.53 -30.11 9.92
CA LYS A 62 23.48 -29.44 9.02
C LYS A 62 23.38 -29.90 7.55
N LEU A 63 22.80 -31.05 7.29
CA LEU A 63 22.64 -31.64 5.95
C LEU A 63 21.22 -31.59 5.38
N ARG A 64 20.25 -31.13 6.13
CA ARG A 64 19.02 -30.62 5.51
C ARG A 64 19.21 -29.14 5.14
N LEU A 65 20.22 -28.87 4.29
CA LEU A 65 20.06 -27.78 3.34
C LEU A 65 18.62 -27.84 2.87
N LYS A 66 17.90 -26.73 2.99
CA LYS A 66 16.65 -26.56 2.25
C LYS A 66 16.91 -27.10 0.86
N SER A 67 16.62 -28.38 0.62
CA SER A 67 16.32 -28.80 -0.73
C SER A 67 15.29 -27.80 -1.15
N PHE A 68 15.69 -26.92 -2.05
CA PHE A 68 14.79 -25.92 -2.64
C PHE A 68 13.63 -26.76 -3.15
N GLN A 69 12.57 -26.83 -2.35
CA GLN A 69 11.49 -27.77 -2.58
C GLN A 69 10.66 -27.18 -3.71
N TRP A 70 11.08 -27.49 -4.96
CA TRP A 70 10.26 -27.30 -6.16
C TRP A 70 8.84 -27.85 -5.96
N ARG A 71 8.66 -28.90 -5.14
CA ARG A 71 7.36 -29.44 -4.73
C ARG A 71 6.48 -28.44 -3.95
N ARG A 72 7.06 -27.45 -3.27
CA ARG A 72 6.29 -26.42 -2.55
C ARG A 72 5.71 -25.35 -3.50
N TRP A 73 6.33 -25.17 -4.67
CA TRP A 73 5.82 -24.33 -5.75
C TRP A 73 4.67 -24.99 -6.51
N LEU A 74 4.62 -26.33 -6.52
CA LEU A 74 3.55 -27.13 -7.13
C LEU A 74 2.43 -27.48 -6.14
N SER A 75 2.57 -27.17 -4.85
CA SER A 75 1.46 -27.33 -3.89
C SER A 75 0.48 -26.20 -4.06
N PHE A 76 -0.80 -26.50 -4.13
CA PHE A 76 -1.91 -25.50 -4.17
C PHE A 76 -1.93 -24.57 -2.95
N ASP A 77 -1.01 -24.71 -1.99
CA ASP A 77 -0.92 -23.89 -0.78
C ASP A 77 -0.62 -22.42 -1.06
N TRP A 78 0.15 -22.11 -2.10
CA TRP A 78 0.37 -20.72 -2.50
C TRP A 78 -0.91 -20.11 -3.08
N VAL A 79 -1.70 -20.87 -3.84
CA VAL A 79 -3.00 -20.45 -4.38
C VAL A 79 -3.96 -20.17 -3.23
N ARG A 80 -4.06 -21.11 -2.27
CA ARG A 80 -4.90 -20.93 -1.08
C ARG A 80 -4.47 -19.71 -0.26
N ARG A 81 -3.18 -19.50 -0.05
CA ARG A 81 -2.64 -18.30 0.63
C ARG A 81 -2.92 -17.03 -0.14
N PHE A 82 -2.77 -17.06 -1.45
CA PHE A 82 -3.10 -15.93 -2.31
C PHE A 82 -4.60 -15.57 -2.22
N PHE A 83 -5.48 -16.54 -2.34
CA PHE A 83 -6.92 -16.33 -2.17
C PHE A 83 -7.30 -15.87 -0.75
N SER A 84 -6.69 -16.44 0.29
CA SER A 84 -6.94 -15.98 1.66
C SER A 84 -6.47 -14.53 1.88
N LEU A 85 -5.37 -14.14 1.27
CA LEU A 85 -4.85 -12.76 1.34
C LEU A 85 -5.76 -11.79 0.59
N ILE A 86 -6.26 -12.17 -0.58
CA ILE A 86 -7.26 -11.38 -1.32
C ILE A 86 -8.55 -11.24 -0.50
N LEU A 87 -9.07 -12.34 0.06
CA LEU A 87 -10.26 -12.30 0.90
C LEU A 87 -10.07 -11.43 2.14
N ASP A 88 -8.94 -11.55 2.84
CA ASP A 88 -8.63 -10.69 3.99
C ASP A 88 -8.56 -9.21 3.58
N LEU A 89 -7.93 -8.92 2.45
CA LEU A 89 -7.82 -7.56 1.93
C LEU A 89 -9.19 -7.00 1.51
N THR A 90 -10.05 -7.80 0.86
CA THR A 90 -11.42 -7.37 0.48
C THR A 90 -12.30 -7.10 1.71
N TRP A 91 -12.10 -7.83 2.80
CA TRP A 91 -12.79 -7.53 4.06
C TRP A 91 -12.26 -6.29 4.76
N ARG A 92 -10.95 -6.04 4.68
CA ARG A 92 -10.30 -4.89 5.33
C ARG A 92 -10.45 -3.59 4.54
N ALA A 93 -10.42 -3.66 3.21
CA ALA A 93 -10.44 -2.49 2.34
C ALA A 93 -11.38 -2.70 1.13
N PRO A 94 -12.70 -2.87 1.36
CA PRO A 94 -13.65 -3.24 0.31
C PRO A 94 -13.75 -2.20 -0.80
N PHE A 95 -13.72 -0.91 -0.48
CA PHE A 95 -13.83 0.15 -1.48
C PHE A 95 -12.57 0.30 -2.33
N SER A 96 -11.37 0.18 -1.72
CA SER A 96 -10.12 0.13 -2.48
C SER A 96 -10.09 -1.08 -3.41
N CYS A 97 -10.53 -2.25 -2.94
CA CYS A 97 -10.64 -3.45 -3.77
C CYS A 97 -11.66 -3.28 -4.90
N LEU A 98 -12.78 -2.60 -4.66
CA LEU A 98 -13.75 -2.28 -5.71
C LEU A 98 -13.13 -1.36 -6.77
N LEU A 99 -12.40 -0.32 -6.38
CA LEU A 99 -11.71 0.57 -7.33
C LEU A 99 -10.64 -0.18 -8.13
N VAL A 100 -9.90 -1.08 -7.50
CA VAL A 100 -8.94 -1.98 -8.18
C VAL A 100 -9.68 -2.86 -9.18
N PHE A 101 -10.77 -3.49 -8.78
CA PHE A 101 -11.56 -4.37 -9.66
C PHE A 101 -12.07 -3.61 -10.90
N ILE A 102 -12.63 -2.41 -10.71
CA ILE A 102 -13.10 -1.56 -11.83
C ILE A 102 -11.92 -1.21 -12.75
N SER A 103 -10.78 -0.77 -12.19
CA SER A 103 -9.59 -0.42 -12.99
C SER A 103 -9.05 -1.61 -13.79
N VAL A 104 -9.00 -2.79 -13.19
CA VAL A 104 -8.56 -4.02 -13.87
C VAL A 104 -9.57 -4.41 -14.96
N ALA A 105 -10.86 -4.33 -14.69
CA ALA A 105 -11.90 -4.62 -15.68
C ALA A 105 -11.79 -3.68 -16.90
N VAL A 106 -11.63 -2.37 -16.67
CA VAL A 106 -11.43 -1.37 -17.74
C VAL A 106 -10.14 -1.67 -18.52
N PHE A 107 -9.05 -2.01 -17.83
CA PHE A 107 -7.77 -2.35 -18.46
C PHE A 107 -7.89 -3.59 -19.36
N LEU A 108 -8.63 -4.61 -18.95
CA LEU A 108 -8.90 -5.78 -19.78
C LEU A 108 -9.80 -5.45 -20.96
N LEU A 109 -10.84 -4.63 -20.78
CA LEU A 109 -11.73 -4.17 -21.86
C LEU A 109 -11.00 -3.33 -22.90
N SER A 110 -9.97 -2.59 -22.50
CA SER A 110 -9.09 -1.84 -23.41
C SER A 110 -8.00 -2.70 -24.07
N GLY A 111 -8.12 -4.03 -24.03
CA GLY A 111 -7.10 -4.93 -24.58
C GLY A 111 -5.72 -4.70 -23.91
N MET A 112 -5.69 -4.55 -22.60
CA MET A 112 -4.49 -4.19 -21.82
C MET A 112 -3.86 -2.85 -22.25
N GLY A 113 -4.73 -1.88 -22.58
CA GLY A 113 -4.32 -0.53 -23.01
C GLY A 113 -3.95 -0.40 -24.48
N GLN A 114 -4.09 -1.48 -25.28
CA GLN A 114 -3.74 -1.46 -26.72
C GLN A 114 -4.92 -1.10 -27.63
N ASP A 115 -6.16 -1.30 -27.18
CA ASP A 115 -7.36 -0.96 -27.92
C ASP A 115 -8.34 -0.14 -27.06
N LEU A 116 -8.29 1.15 -27.24
CA LEU A 116 -9.07 2.10 -26.46
C LEU A 116 -10.51 2.29 -26.98
N ARG A 117 -10.87 1.72 -28.13
CA ARG A 117 -12.19 1.90 -28.77
C ARG A 117 -13.35 1.47 -27.88
N ASN A 118 -13.13 0.41 -27.08
CA ASN A 118 -14.14 -0.13 -26.17
C ASN A 118 -14.35 0.70 -24.89
N VAL A 119 -13.47 1.67 -24.63
CA VAL A 119 -13.46 2.48 -23.40
C VAL A 119 -13.48 3.99 -23.67
N THR A 120 -13.80 4.41 -24.90
CA THR A 120 -13.83 5.83 -25.28
C THR A 120 -14.80 6.65 -24.44
N TRP A 121 -15.87 6.06 -23.98
CA TRP A 121 -16.87 6.66 -23.09
C TRP A 121 -16.34 6.99 -21.67
N LEU A 122 -15.13 6.56 -21.33
CA LEU A 122 -14.44 6.89 -20.07
C LEU A 122 -13.46 8.06 -20.20
N PHE A 123 -13.18 8.52 -21.41
CA PHE A 123 -12.26 9.64 -21.61
C PHE A 123 -12.85 10.95 -21.08
N PHE A 124 -11.96 11.86 -20.74
CA PHE A 124 -12.36 13.20 -20.33
C PHE A 124 -13.14 13.86 -21.49
N PRO A 125 -14.25 14.55 -21.23
CA PRO A 125 -15.04 15.13 -22.31
C PRO A 125 -14.36 16.38 -22.89
N GLU A 126 -14.51 16.59 -24.19
CA GLU A 126 -14.16 17.87 -24.81
C GLU A 126 -15.23 18.90 -24.46
N ILE A 127 -14.93 19.77 -23.52
CA ILE A 127 -15.85 20.78 -22.98
C ILE A 127 -15.16 22.14 -22.87
N GLU A 128 -15.95 23.19 -22.96
CA GLU A 128 -15.50 24.51 -22.54
C GLU A 128 -15.38 24.55 -21.03
N LEU A 129 -14.21 24.97 -20.51
CA LEU A 129 -13.94 24.99 -19.08
C LEU A 129 -14.97 25.80 -18.26
N GLN A 130 -15.53 26.85 -18.85
CA GLN A 130 -16.57 27.65 -18.21
C GLN A 130 -17.81 26.82 -17.85
N SER A 131 -18.15 25.82 -18.67
CA SER A 131 -19.29 24.94 -18.43
C SER A 131 -19.11 24.04 -17.22
N VAL A 132 -17.86 23.66 -16.85
CA VAL A 132 -17.60 22.85 -15.67
C VAL A 132 -17.94 23.58 -14.38
N PHE A 133 -17.86 24.90 -14.38
CA PHE A 133 -18.15 25.74 -13.22
C PHE A 133 -19.62 26.22 -13.16
N ASP A 134 -20.47 25.81 -14.11
CA ASP A 134 -21.90 26.02 -14.07
C ASP A 134 -22.64 24.81 -13.47
N PRO A 135 -23.09 24.87 -12.20
CA PRO A 135 -23.81 23.77 -11.57
C PRO A 135 -25.08 23.38 -12.33
N SER A 136 -25.75 24.35 -12.97
CA SER A 136 -26.99 24.09 -13.71
C SER A 136 -26.72 23.31 -15.00
N TRP A 137 -25.57 23.54 -15.63
CA TRP A 137 -25.13 22.79 -16.79
C TRP A 137 -24.72 21.36 -16.41
N LEU A 138 -23.99 21.17 -15.31
CA LEU A 138 -23.60 19.86 -14.81
C LEU A 138 -24.82 18.99 -14.45
N LEU A 139 -25.85 19.58 -13.79
CA LEU A 139 -27.08 18.85 -13.44
C LEU A 139 -27.87 18.41 -14.68
N ARG A 140 -27.82 19.17 -15.78
CA ARG A 140 -28.46 18.82 -17.05
C ARG A 140 -27.68 17.77 -17.84
N ASN A 141 -26.39 17.56 -17.53
CA ASN A 141 -25.49 16.66 -18.25
C ASN A 141 -24.81 15.66 -17.29
N PRO A 142 -25.57 14.77 -16.62
CA PRO A 142 -25.01 13.88 -15.58
C PRO A 142 -23.97 12.90 -16.12
N VAL A 143 -24.06 12.51 -17.38
CA VAL A 143 -23.06 11.63 -18.02
C VAL A 143 -21.72 12.34 -18.13
N ILE A 144 -21.74 13.63 -18.50
CA ILE A 144 -20.51 14.42 -18.61
C ILE A 144 -19.85 14.56 -17.23
N PHE A 145 -20.64 14.74 -16.17
CA PHE A 145 -20.11 14.76 -14.82
C PHE A 145 -19.36 13.46 -14.47
N LEU A 146 -19.90 12.30 -14.85
CA LEU A 146 -19.21 11.02 -14.68
C LEU A 146 -17.90 10.98 -15.48
N ASN A 147 -17.89 11.53 -16.69
CA ASN A 147 -16.71 11.56 -17.55
C ASN A 147 -15.62 12.53 -17.07
N LEU A 148 -15.95 13.48 -16.18
CA LEU A 148 -14.91 14.28 -15.52
C LEU A 148 -14.07 13.44 -14.55
N ILE A 149 -14.62 12.34 -14.03
CA ILE A 149 -13.97 11.47 -13.03
C ILE A 149 -13.45 10.18 -13.67
N SER A 150 -14.17 9.60 -14.61
CA SER A 150 -13.91 8.26 -15.16
C SER A 150 -12.50 8.02 -15.73
N PRO A 151 -11.73 9.02 -16.22
CA PRO A 151 -10.36 8.80 -16.67
C PRO A 151 -9.44 8.18 -15.61
N ILE A 152 -9.77 8.27 -14.32
CA ILE A 152 -8.99 7.63 -13.25
C ILE A 152 -8.91 6.11 -13.42
N PHE A 153 -9.84 5.48 -14.13
CA PHE A 153 -9.87 4.03 -14.37
C PHE A 153 -9.10 3.59 -15.62
N LEU A 154 -8.73 4.54 -16.51
CA LEU A 154 -7.99 4.24 -17.72
C LEU A 154 -6.51 3.97 -17.42
N HIS A 155 -5.97 2.86 -17.95
CA HIS A 155 -4.55 2.54 -17.84
C HIS A 155 -4.02 2.01 -19.16
N PHE A 156 -2.84 2.49 -19.56
CA PHE A 156 -2.29 2.27 -20.90
C PHE A 156 -1.19 1.21 -20.95
N THR A 157 -0.65 0.78 -19.80
CA THR A 157 0.37 -0.27 -19.73
C THR A 157 0.22 -1.10 -18.47
N LEU A 158 0.75 -2.34 -18.50
CA LEU A 158 0.73 -3.24 -17.34
C LEU A 158 1.50 -2.66 -16.13
N ILE A 159 2.62 -2.00 -16.37
CA ILE A 159 3.41 -1.35 -15.31
C ILE A 159 2.60 -0.22 -14.68
N HIS A 160 1.93 0.59 -15.50
CA HIS A 160 1.11 1.72 -15.06
C HIS A 160 -0.01 1.25 -14.12
N ILE A 161 -0.82 0.26 -14.53
CA ILE A 161 -1.89 -0.24 -13.67
C ILE A 161 -1.35 -0.93 -12.41
N THR A 162 -0.29 -1.73 -12.52
CA THR A 162 0.27 -2.45 -11.37
C THR A 162 0.73 -1.48 -10.29
N PHE A 163 1.48 -0.45 -10.65
CA PHE A 163 1.94 0.57 -9.70
C PHE A 163 0.77 1.31 -9.04
N ASN A 164 -0.20 1.71 -9.83
CA ASN A 164 -1.39 2.40 -9.33
C ASN A 164 -2.17 1.52 -8.34
N MET A 165 -2.43 0.27 -8.68
CA MET A 165 -3.21 -0.62 -7.81
C MET A 165 -2.48 -0.95 -6.49
N LEU A 166 -1.16 -1.12 -6.53
CA LEU A 166 -0.37 -1.33 -5.31
C LEU A 166 -0.45 -0.14 -4.36
N TRP A 167 -0.27 1.08 -4.86
CA TRP A 167 -0.38 2.29 -4.05
C TRP A 167 -1.79 2.56 -3.57
N LEU A 168 -2.79 2.34 -4.42
CA LEU A 168 -4.20 2.48 -4.03
C LEU A 168 -4.56 1.54 -2.87
N LEU A 169 -4.16 0.27 -2.94
CA LEU A 169 -4.39 -0.69 -1.87
C LEU A 169 -3.62 -0.32 -0.59
N PHE A 170 -2.36 0.12 -0.72
CA PHE A 170 -1.55 0.51 0.43
C PHE A 170 -2.13 1.73 1.19
N LEU A 171 -2.49 2.78 0.47
CA LEU A 171 -3.04 4.02 1.06
C LEU A 171 -4.50 3.83 1.46
N GLY A 172 -5.30 3.22 0.60
CA GLY A 172 -6.72 3.01 0.83
C GLY A 172 -6.99 2.10 2.02
N ALA A 173 -6.24 1.00 2.16
CA ALA A 173 -6.39 0.11 3.31
C ALA A 173 -6.09 0.82 4.64
N GLN A 174 -5.14 1.75 4.69
CA GLN A 174 -4.90 2.56 5.88
C GLN A 174 -6.10 3.46 6.19
N LEU A 175 -6.66 4.13 5.18
CA LEU A 175 -7.74 5.10 5.35
C LEU A 175 -9.08 4.42 5.66
N GLU A 176 -9.40 3.32 5.01
CA GLU A 176 -10.62 2.55 5.27
C GLU A 176 -10.63 1.89 6.67
N ASN A 177 -9.44 1.55 7.20
CA ASN A 177 -9.32 0.95 8.53
C ASN A 177 -9.00 1.96 9.63
N SER A 178 -8.83 3.23 9.29
CA SER A 178 -8.54 4.25 10.26
C SER A 178 -9.77 4.59 11.11
N CYS A 179 -9.53 5.18 12.28
CA CYS A 179 -10.57 5.71 13.14
C CYS A 179 -10.18 7.13 13.52
N LEU A 180 -10.87 8.10 12.95
CA LEU A 180 -10.66 9.50 13.32
C LEU A 180 -11.21 9.73 14.75
N PRO A 181 -10.53 10.58 15.57
CA PRO A 181 -10.90 10.79 16.96
C PRO A 181 -12.20 11.57 17.07
N ASN A 182 -13.33 10.87 17.20
CA ASN A 182 -14.66 11.46 17.42
C ASN A 182 -15.51 10.68 18.44
N GLY A 183 -14.90 10.14 19.47
CA GLY A 183 -15.56 9.64 20.66
C GLY A 183 -16.16 8.22 20.56
N SER A 184 -16.78 7.83 19.46
CA SER A 184 -17.30 6.47 19.24
C SER A 184 -16.59 5.78 18.09
N PHE A 185 -16.18 4.55 18.28
CA PHE A 185 -15.50 3.73 17.26
C PHE A 185 -16.26 3.67 15.92
N LEU A 186 -17.58 3.45 15.98
CA LEU A 186 -18.42 3.38 14.78
C LEU A 186 -18.50 4.72 14.03
N HIS A 187 -18.66 5.82 14.75
CA HIS A 187 -18.69 7.14 14.14
C HIS A 187 -17.34 7.54 13.57
N GLY A 188 -16.23 7.21 14.25
CA GLY A 188 -14.89 7.49 13.75
C GLY A 188 -14.57 6.70 12.47
N LYS A 189 -14.96 5.42 12.39
CA LYS A 189 -14.75 4.60 11.20
C LYS A 189 -15.63 5.06 10.02
N ALA A 190 -16.90 5.34 10.24
CA ALA A 190 -17.79 5.86 9.20
C ALA A 190 -17.30 7.21 8.65
N LEU A 191 -16.83 8.09 9.52
CA LEU A 191 -16.25 9.37 9.11
C LEU A 191 -14.97 9.17 8.30
N SER A 192 -14.09 8.28 8.71
CA SER A 192 -12.85 7.96 7.96
C SER A 192 -13.16 7.43 6.56
N LEU A 193 -14.13 6.52 6.45
CA LEU A 193 -14.57 6.00 5.17
C LEU A 193 -15.17 7.10 4.29
N PHE A 194 -16.04 7.94 4.84
CA PHE A 194 -16.60 9.08 4.14
C PHE A 194 -15.50 10.02 3.64
N CYS A 195 -14.54 10.39 4.50
CA CYS A 195 -13.41 11.23 4.13
C CYS A 195 -12.55 10.58 3.04
N PHE A 196 -12.31 9.26 3.11
CA PHE A 196 -11.61 8.52 2.06
C PHE A 196 -12.32 8.63 0.72
N LEU A 197 -13.63 8.31 0.67
CA LEU A 197 -14.41 8.33 -0.57
C LEU A 197 -14.49 9.75 -1.17
N ILE A 198 -14.73 10.75 -0.34
CA ILE A 198 -14.75 12.16 -0.77
C ILE A 198 -13.37 12.58 -1.29
N THR A 199 -12.29 12.19 -0.62
CA THR A 199 -10.93 12.49 -1.08
C THR A 199 -10.65 11.85 -2.44
N VAL A 200 -11.02 10.59 -2.66
CA VAL A 200 -10.90 9.92 -3.96
C VAL A 200 -11.64 10.70 -5.05
N LEU A 201 -12.90 11.07 -4.80
CA LEU A 201 -13.73 11.79 -5.77
C LEU A 201 -13.16 13.17 -6.10
N ILE A 202 -12.84 13.97 -5.08
CA ILE A 202 -12.37 15.34 -5.29
C ILE A 202 -10.98 15.35 -5.93
N THR A 203 -10.06 14.50 -5.48
CA THR A 203 -8.71 14.43 -6.07
C THR A 203 -8.72 13.90 -7.50
N GLY A 204 -9.62 12.96 -7.80
CA GLY A 204 -9.84 12.48 -9.18
C GLY A 204 -10.40 13.59 -10.08
N LEU A 205 -11.45 14.26 -9.62
CA LEU A 205 -12.07 15.35 -10.36
C LEU A 205 -11.11 16.52 -10.61
N VAL A 206 -10.50 17.05 -9.54
CA VAL A 206 -9.59 18.21 -9.64
C VAL A 206 -8.31 17.84 -10.40
N GLY A 207 -7.78 16.62 -10.18
CA GLY A 207 -6.64 16.12 -10.91
C GLY A 207 -6.91 16.06 -12.41
N ASN A 208 -8.03 15.47 -12.82
CA ASN A 208 -8.42 15.37 -14.23
C ASN A 208 -8.65 16.75 -14.87
N ILE A 209 -9.36 17.67 -14.18
CA ILE A 209 -9.54 19.04 -14.66
C ILE A 209 -8.19 19.74 -14.82
N THR A 210 -7.30 19.63 -13.82
CA THR A 210 -5.96 20.22 -13.90
C THR A 210 -5.18 19.66 -15.09
N GLN A 211 -5.25 18.34 -15.31
CA GLN A 211 -4.60 17.71 -16.45
C GLN A 211 -5.16 18.21 -17.79
N TYR A 212 -6.47 18.34 -17.92
CA TYR A 212 -7.09 18.86 -19.13
C TYR A 212 -6.63 20.29 -19.45
N ILE A 213 -6.52 21.12 -18.41
CA ILE A 213 -6.07 22.54 -18.57
C ILE A 213 -4.59 22.59 -18.97
N VAL A 214 -3.72 21.81 -18.29
CA VAL A 214 -2.27 21.89 -18.46
C VAL A 214 -1.80 21.02 -19.62
N GLY A 215 -2.39 19.85 -19.80
CA GLY A 215 -2.00 18.87 -20.80
C GLY A 215 -2.58 19.09 -22.20
N GLY A 216 -3.54 20.02 -22.34
CA GLY A 216 -4.05 20.47 -23.65
C GLY A 216 -4.95 19.48 -24.37
N GLY A 217 -5.62 18.54 -23.67
CA GLY A 217 -6.56 17.63 -24.35
C GLY A 217 -7.08 16.50 -23.47
N PRO A 218 -8.05 15.71 -23.98
CA PRO A 218 -8.78 14.69 -23.23
C PRO A 218 -8.04 13.34 -23.11
N ASN A 219 -6.91 13.17 -23.84
CA ASN A 219 -6.21 11.89 -23.98
C ASN A 219 -5.27 11.59 -22.80
N PHE A 220 -5.83 11.41 -21.64
CA PHE A 220 -5.09 11.01 -20.42
C PHE A 220 -5.90 10.04 -19.59
N GLY A 221 -5.26 9.44 -18.60
CA GLY A 221 -5.92 8.56 -17.65
C GLY A 221 -4.96 7.97 -16.63
N GLY A 222 -5.53 7.36 -15.62
CA GLY A 222 -4.82 6.69 -14.54
C GLY A 222 -5.25 7.14 -13.16
N MET A 223 -5.17 6.20 -12.22
CA MET A 223 -5.50 6.45 -10.80
C MET A 223 -4.44 7.31 -10.09
N SER A 224 -3.33 7.64 -10.75
CA SER A 224 -2.18 8.28 -10.12
C SER A 224 -2.48 9.66 -9.52
N GLY A 225 -3.36 10.46 -10.13
CA GLY A 225 -3.83 11.73 -9.55
C GLY A 225 -4.50 11.52 -8.19
N VAL A 226 -5.38 10.51 -8.10
CA VAL A 226 -5.99 10.10 -6.84
C VAL A 226 -4.95 9.62 -5.85
N ILE A 227 -3.98 8.80 -6.28
CA ILE A 227 -2.92 8.26 -5.42
C ILE A 227 -2.06 9.38 -4.83
N TYR A 228 -1.63 10.36 -5.62
CA TYR A 228 -0.92 11.53 -5.11
C TYR A 228 -1.78 12.34 -4.14
N GLY A 229 -3.09 12.43 -4.40
CA GLY A 229 -4.05 13.04 -3.49
C GLY A 229 -4.16 12.29 -2.16
N LEU A 230 -4.37 10.98 -2.20
CA LEU A 230 -4.40 10.12 -1.01
C LEU A 230 -3.07 10.15 -0.26
N MET A 231 -1.94 10.21 -0.97
CA MET A 231 -0.61 10.34 -0.37
C MET A 231 -0.49 11.65 0.42
N GLY A 232 -0.84 12.79 -0.18
CA GLY A 232 -0.83 14.08 0.50
C GLY A 232 -1.77 14.10 1.70
N TYR A 233 -2.99 13.59 1.53
CA TYR A 233 -3.98 13.46 2.59
C TYR A 233 -3.46 12.60 3.75
N THR A 234 -3.02 11.38 3.47
CA THR A 234 -2.55 10.42 4.49
C THR A 234 -1.33 10.95 5.25
N TRP A 235 -0.37 11.54 4.54
CA TRP A 235 0.82 12.13 5.17
C TRP A 235 0.47 13.26 6.14
N LEU A 236 -0.37 14.20 5.71
CA LEU A 236 -0.75 15.35 6.54
C LEU A 236 -1.66 14.93 7.70
N MET A 237 -2.58 14.00 7.48
CA MET A 237 -3.41 13.42 8.54
C MET A 237 -2.57 12.73 9.62
N GLY A 238 -1.52 12.00 9.23
CA GLY A 238 -0.57 11.41 10.18
C GLY A 238 0.17 12.45 11.03
N LYS A 239 0.40 13.67 10.50
CA LYS A 239 0.95 14.79 11.26
C LYS A 239 -0.08 15.45 12.19
N GLY A 240 -1.31 15.59 11.72
CA GLY A 240 -2.40 16.18 12.49
C GLY A 240 -2.90 15.27 13.62
N PHE A 241 -2.88 13.95 13.39
CA PHE A 241 -3.37 12.91 14.29
C PHE A 241 -2.36 11.77 14.48
N PRO A 242 -1.25 11.99 15.21
CA PRO A 242 -0.14 11.02 15.31
C PRO A 242 -0.54 9.65 15.87
N TYR A 243 -1.63 9.58 16.63
CA TYR A 243 -2.11 8.34 17.28
C TYR A 243 -3.22 7.63 16.49
N SER A 244 -3.56 8.11 15.30
CA SER A 244 -4.64 7.52 14.48
C SER A 244 -4.25 6.23 13.75
N GLY A 245 -2.97 5.89 13.73
CA GLY A 245 -2.44 4.79 12.91
C GLY A 245 -2.38 5.11 11.40
N ILE A 246 -2.76 6.33 11.00
CA ILE A 246 -2.66 6.83 9.63
C ILE A 246 -1.28 7.47 9.45
N GLY A 247 -0.68 7.28 8.28
CA GLY A 247 0.52 7.99 7.89
C GLY A 247 1.68 7.07 7.48
N PHE A 248 2.75 7.70 7.06
CA PHE A 248 3.99 7.06 6.67
C PHE A 248 5.18 8.04 6.83
N PRO A 249 6.43 7.54 6.79
CA PRO A 249 7.62 8.36 7.03
C PRO A 249 7.76 9.52 6.03
N ASN A 250 8.38 10.63 6.47
CA ASN A 250 8.70 11.76 5.60
C ASN A 250 9.60 11.37 4.44
N SER A 251 10.47 10.38 4.63
CA SER A 251 11.32 9.82 3.56
C SER A 251 10.50 9.21 2.42
N THR A 252 9.41 8.49 2.74
CA THR A 252 8.51 7.93 1.74
C THR A 252 7.78 9.05 0.99
N PHE A 253 7.28 10.07 1.70
CA PHE A 253 6.65 11.24 1.07
C PHE A 253 7.63 11.98 0.16
N GLY A 254 8.86 12.24 0.65
CA GLY A 254 9.91 12.88 -0.14
C GLY A 254 10.32 12.06 -1.37
N ALA A 255 10.42 10.74 -1.24
CA ALA A 255 10.72 9.86 -2.38
C ALA A 255 9.61 9.89 -3.45
N MET A 256 8.35 9.94 -3.06
CA MET A 256 7.23 10.07 -4.00
C MET A 256 7.22 11.44 -4.70
N LEU A 257 7.53 12.53 -3.96
CA LEU A 257 7.67 13.85 -4.58
C LEU A 257 8.86 13.90 -5.55
N LEU A 258 10.00 13.31 -5.18
CA LEU A 258 11.16 13.19 -6.07
C LEU A 258 10.79 12.38 -7.32
N LEU A 259 10.08 11.27 -7.17
CA LEU A 259 9.60 10.48 -8.30
C LEU A 259 8.72 11.30 -9.23
N LEU A 260 7.80 12.12 -8.69
CA LEU A 260 6.97 13.02 -9.48
C LEU A 260 7.84 13.97 -10.33
N VAL A 261 8.84 14.62 -9.71
CA VAL A 261 9.74 15.53 -10.42
C VAL A 261 10.59 14.82 -11.46
N VAL A 262 11.13 13.65 -11.14
CA VAL A 262 11.91 12.84 -12.08
C VAL A 262 11.07 12.40 -13.27
N MET A 263 9.85 11.94 -13.02
CA MET A 263 8.93 11.52 -14.08
C MET A 263 8.52 12.70 -14.97
N GLU A 264 8.35 13.90 -14.41
CA GLU A 264 8.08 15.11 -15.17
C GLU A 264 9.24 15.45 -16.11
N ILE A 265 10.48 15.39 -15.63
CA ILE A 265 11.67 15.73 -16.42
C ILE A 265 11.91 14.73 -17.56
N PHE A 266 11.75 13.43 -17.29
CA PHE A 266 12.15 12.38 -18.23
C PHE A 266 11.00 11.84 -19.09
N ALA A 267 9.75 12.00 -18.66
CA ALA A 267 8.59 11.40 -19.30
C ALA A 267 7.36 12.32 -19.30
N GLY A 268 7.51 13.63 -19.11
CA GLY A 268 6.41 14.59 -18.97
C GLY A 268 5.40 14.58 -20.13
N SER A 269 5.85 14.30 -21.36
CA SER A 269 4.95 14.15 -22.53
C SER A 269 4.08 12.87 -22.51
N TRP A 270 4.41 11.91 -21.64
CA TRP A 270 3.75 10.60 -21.52
C TRP A 270 2.96 10.45 -20.21
N ILE A 271 3.06 11.45 -19.33
CA ILE A 271 2.53 11.37 -17.96
C ILE A 271 1.58 12.53 -17.73
N ALA A 272 0.49 12.23 -17.03
CA ALA A 272 -0.51 13.20 -16.63
C ALA A 272 -0.06 14.02 -15.39
N SER A 273 1.00 14.82 -15.55
CA SER A 273 1.64 15.58 -14.46
C SER A 273 0.71 16.60 -13.81
N GLY A 274 -0.18 17.21 -14.60
CA GLY A 274 -1.24 18.07 -14.08
C GLY A 274 -2.17 17.34 -13.13
N ALA A 275 -2.52 16.07 -13.43
CA ALA A 275 -3.33 15.26 -12.55
C ALA A 275 -2.61 14.94 -11.22
N HIS A 276 -1.31 14.65 -11.28
CA HIS A 276 -0.52 14.38 -10.08
C HIS A 276 -0.45 15.58 -9.15
N LEU A 277 -0.12 16.75 -9.70
CA LEU A 277 -0.01 17.99 -8.92
C LEU A 277 -1.38 18.42 -8.38
N GLY A 278 -2.40 18.43 -9.23
CA GLY A 278 -3.76 18.78 -8.85
C GLY A 278 -4.30 17.85 -7.75
N GLY A 279 -4.07 16.54 -7.91
CA GLY A 279 -4.43 15.55 -6.89
C GLY A 279 -3.71 15.79 -5.57
N LEU A 280 -2.37 15.96 -5.59
CA LEU A 280 -1.55 16.19 -4.38
C LEU A 280 -2.02 17.42 -3.60
N VAL A 281 -2.14 18.55 -4.28
CA VAL A 281 -2.57 19.83 -3.65
C VAL A 281 -3.96 19.67 -3.05
N THR A 282 -4.87 19.03 -3.76
CA THR A 282 -6.24 18.78 -3.30
C THR A 282 -6.26 17.87 -2.06
N GLY A 283 -5.49 16.79 -2.07
CA GLY A 283 -5.41 15.88 -0.93
C GLY A 283 -4.84 16.54 0.33
N LEU A 284 -3.78 17.32 0.18
CA LEU A 284 -3.22 18.15 1.28
C LEU A 284 -4.27 19.15 1.81
N SER A 285 -5.02 19.79 0.92
CA SER A 285 -6.06 20.74 1.29
C SER A 285 -7.20 20.08 2.06
N CYS A 286 -7.68 18.93 1.61
CA CYS A 286 -8.71 18.14 2.30
C CYS A 286 -8.28 17.77 3.73
N ALA A 287 -7.05 17.28 3.89
CA ALA A 287 -6.49 16.95 5.21
C ALA A 287 -6.36 18.21 6.10
N GLY A 288 -5.83 19.29 5.55
CA GLY A 288 -5.67 20.57 6.26
C GLY A 288 -7.00 21.13 6.78
N ILE A 289 -8.03 21.10 5.94
CA ILE A 289 -9.39 21.52 6.32
C ILE A 289 -9.92 20.67 7.47
N LEU A 290 -9.81 19.34 7.36
CA LEU A 290 -10.32 18.42 8.38
C LEU A 290 -9.59 18.61 9.73
N ILE A 291 -8.26 18.74 9.71
CA ILE A 291 -7.47 19.01 10.92
C ILE A 291 -7.88 20.35 11.56
N THR A 292 -8.08 21.37 10.74
CA THR A 292 -8.50 22.71 11.22
C THR A 292 -9.89 22.66 11.87
N ILE A 293 -10.86 22.04 11.20
CA ILE A 293 -12.20 21.85 11.75
C ILE A 293 -12.15 21.10 13.08
N TYR A 294 -11.35 20.05 13.16
CA TYR A 294 -11.21 19.28 14.39
C TYR A 294 -10.62 20.13 15.54
N ARG A 295 -9.57 20.92 15.26
CA ARG A 295 -8.93 21.79 16.26
C ARG A 295 -9.82 22.94 16.75
N ILE A 296 -10.73 23.44 15.91
CA ILE A 296 -11.68 24.49 16.31
C ILE A 296 -12.78 23.93 17.23
N ARG A 297 -13.11 22.64 17.07
CA ARG A 297 -14.22 22.02 17.83
C ARG A 297 -13.79 21.41 19.17
N ASN A 298 -12.50 21.23 19.39
CA ASN A 298 -11.90 20.66 20.61
C ASN A 298 -10.83 21.56 21.20
#